data_30daf3dd6259aaa8bdf85d917a9fd49c
#
_entry.id   30daf3dd6259aaa8bdf85d917a9fd49c
#
_cell.length_a   1.000
_cell.length_b   1.000
_cell.length_c   1.000
_cell.angle_alpha   90.00
_cell.angle_beta   90.00
_cell.angle_gamma   90.00
#
_symmetry.space_group_name_H-M   'P 1'
#
loop_
_entity.id
_entity.type
_entity.pdbx_description
1 polymer ?
#
loop_
_entity_poly.entity_id
_entity_poly.type
_entity_poly.pdbx_seq_one_letter_code
_entity_poly.pdbx_strand_id
1 'polypeptide(L)'
;MSGIGHLAAGLAAKPVAPQAPLWVLLAASEANELLYFLFTAAGIEKKAVITMSITHGVRHLTSGSNPWSHGLFMSLVWSVAAAAVAFLFFRQRRTAGLIGLVVFSHWALDFLMHSNLPLFFEDSPLVGLGLENSGPGFIFMTVLDLVLIAGGMASYLVSRKRMVVKASA
;
A
#
# COMPACT_ATOMS: atom_id res chain seq x y z
N MET A 1 -3.79 3.73 -6.25
CA MET A 1 -3.42 5.06 -5.72
C MET A 1 -2.18 5.58 -6.42
N SER A 2 -1.84 6.88 -6.32
CA SER A 2 -0.47 7.24 -6.64
C SER A 2 0.43 6.57 -5.61
N GLY A 3 1.56 5.95 -6.02
CA GLY A 3 2.46 5.23 -5.09
C GLY A 3 2.85 6.04 -3.84
N ILE A 4 2.78 7.38 -3.90
CA ILE A 4 3.09 8.27 -2.77
C ILE A 4 2.08 8.13 -1.61
N GLY A 5 0.78 7.91 -1.91
CA GLY A 5 -0.26 7.76 -0.87
C GLY A 5 -0.05 6.56 0.02
N HIS A 6 0.47 5.46 -0.51
CA HIS A 6 0.76 4.24 0.27
C HIS A 6 1.83 4.48 1.35
N LEU A 7 2.82 5.35 1.10
CA LEU A 7 3.86 5.70 2.07
C LEU A 7 3.32 6.31 3.36
N ALA A 8 2.10 6.87 3.32
CA ALA A 8 1.45 7.45 4.49
C ALA A 8 1.28 6.45 5.64
N ALA A 9 0.96 5.19 5.31
CA ALA A 9 0.80 4.14 6.31
C ALA A 9 2.13 3.84 7.03
N GLY A 10 3.24 3.76 6.29
CA GLY A 10 4.57 3.57 6.85
C GLY A 10 5.00 4.72 7.75
N LEU A 11 4.73 5.97 7.34
CA LEU A 11 5.00 7.17 8.14
C LEU A 11 4.16 7.20 9.43
N ALA A 12 2.86 6.92 9.32
CA ALA A 12 1.94 6.89 10.45
C ALA A 12 2.23 5.75 11.44
N ALA A 13 2.82 4.66 10.98
CA ALA A 13 3.19 3.52 11.83
C ALA A 13 4.43 3.82 12.71
N LYS A 14 5.31 4.74 12.32
CA LYS A 14 6.56 5.01 13.03
C LYS A 14 6.40 5.39 14.50
N PRO A 15 5.45 6.26 14.91
CA PRO A 15 5.20 6.55 16.33
C PRO A 15 4.79 5.33 17.16
N VAL A 16 4.15 4.35 16.54
CA VAL A 16 3.58 3.16 17.21
C VAL A 16 4.57 1.99 17.22
N ALA A 17 5.49 1.95 16.26
CA ALA A 17 6.60 0.99 16.16
C ALA A 17 7.97 1.72 16.15
N PRO A 18 8.37 2.41 17.22
CA PRO A 18 9.56 3.24 17.25
C PRO A 18 10.86 2.45 17.01
N GLN A 19 10.90 1.17 17.36
CA GLN A 19 12.03 0.27 17.15
C GLN A 19 12.22 -0.17 15.70
N ALA A 20 11.15 -0.16 14.88
CA ALA A 20 11.28 -0.44 13.46
C ALA A 20 11.93 0.75 12.75
N PRO A 21 13.01 0.55 11.97
CA PRO A 21 13.57 1.60 11.14
C PRO A 21 12.51 2.16 10.17
N LEU A 22 12.54 3.47 9.90
CA LEU A 22 11.56 4.10 9.02
C LEU A 22 11.54 3.45 7.64
N TRP A 23 12.71 3.14 7.08
CA TRP A 23 12.80 2.51 5.77
C TRP A 23 12.10 1.14 5.69
N VAL A 24 12.08 0.37 6.80
CA VAL A 24 11.33 -0.90 6.88
C VAL A 24 9.83 -0.65 6.77
N LEU A 25 9.31 0.37 7.47
CA LEU A 25 7.91 0.74 7.43
C LEU A 25 7.48 1.27 6.06
N LEU A 26 8.35 2.07 5.42
CA LEU A 26 8.11 2.58 4.05
C LEU A 26 8.17 1.43 3.02
N ALA A 27 9.14 0.52 3.13
CA ALA A 27 9.21 -0.66 2.28
C ALA A 27 8.00 -1.58 2.48
N ALA A 28 7.50 -1.72 3.72
CA ALA A 28 6.29 -2.48 4.00
C ALA A 28 5.05 -1.86 3.36
N SER A 29 4.94 -0.53 3.32
CA SER A 29 3.81 0.14 2.66
C SER A 29 3.84 0.02 1.13
N GLU A 30 5.00 -0.22 0.53
CA GLU A 30 5.19 -0.43 -0.90
C GLU A 30 5.44 -1.90 -1.26
N ALA A 31 5.20 -2.82 -0.32
CA ALA A 31 5.55 -4.24 -0.52
C ALA A 31 4.86 -4.85 -1.74
N ASN A 32 3.59 -4.52 -2.00
CA ASN A 32 2.84 -5.02 -3.15
C ASN A 32 3.44 -4.52 -4.47
N GLU A 33 3.86 -3.26 -4.55
CA GLU A 33 4.55 -2.71 -5.72
C GLU A 33 5.92 -3.36 -5.94
N LEU A 34 6.70 -3.54 -4.87
CA LEU A 34 7.98 -4.23 -4.96
C LEU A 34 7.81 -5.67 -5.47
N LEU A 35 6.80 -6.38 -4.99
CA LEU A 35 6.44 -7.72 -5.47
C LEU A 35 5.98 -7.69 -6.92
N TYR A 36 5.17 -6.70 -7.32
CA TYR A 36 4.75 -6.53 -8.71
C TYR A 36 5.94 -6.38 -9.65
N PHE A 37 6.91 -5.53 -9.32
CA PHE A 37 8.12 -5.38 -10.12
C PHE A 37 8.93 -6.67 -10.20
N LEU A 38 9.09 -7.38 -9.10
CA LEU A 38 9.81 -8.65 -9.04
C LEU A 38 9.10 -9.73 -9.88
N PHE A 39 7.79 -9.90 -9.71
CA PHE A 39 7.02 -10.92 -10.42
C PHE A 39 6.89 -10.60 -11.91
N THR A 40 6.78 -9.33 -12.28
CA THR A 40 6.80 -8.92 -13.68
C THR A 40 8.17 -9.18 -14.31
N ALA A 41 9.26 -8.87 -13.62
CA ALA A 41 10.60 -9.16 -14.08
C ALA A 41 10.89 -10.66 -14.21
N ALA A 42 10.29 -11.48 -13.33
CA ALA A 42 10.37 -12.95 -13.37
C ALA A 42 9.41 -13.58 -14.39
N GLY A 43 8.55 -12.81 -15.05
CA GLY A 43 7.54 -13.32 -15.99
C GLY A 43 6.36 -14.05 -15.34
N ILE A 44 6.20 -13.90 -14.01
CA ILE A 44 5.08 -14.50 -13.23
C ILE A 44 3.81 -13.66 -13.41
N GLU A 45 3.95 -12.35 -13.43
CA GLU A 45 2.85 -11.41 -13.69
C GLU A 45 3.03 -10.69 -15.02
N LYS A 46 1.90 -10.38 -15.66
CA LYS A 46 1.89 -9.61 -16.90
C LYS A 46 2.07 -8.13 -16.58
N LYS A 47 2.87 -7.46 -17.41
CA LYS A 47 3.03 -6.02 -17.31
C LYS A 47 1.67 -5.33 -17.48
N ALA A 48 1.29 -4.46 -16.56
CA ALA A 48 0.06 -3.70 -16.67
C ALA A 48 0.10 -2.84 -17.97
N VAL A 49 -0.90 -3.04 -18.83
CA VAL A 49 -1.09 -2.21 -20.01
C VAL A 49 -2.11 -1.14 -19.65
N ILE A 50 -1.64 0.08 -19.50
CA ILE A 50 -2.52 1.23 -19.25
C ILE A 50 -3.06 1.69 -20.61
N THR A 51 -4.28 1.28 -20.93
CA THR A 51 -4.99 1.80 -22.10
C THR A 51 -5.83 2.99 -21.66
N MET A 52 -5.41 4.20 -21.97
CA MET A 52 -6.21 5.40 -21.77
C MET A 52 -7.21 5.52 -22.92
N SER A 53 -8.43 5.11 -22.70
CA SER A 53 -9.54 5.43 -23.59
C SER A 53 -10.34 6.61 -23.00
N ILE A 54 -10.34 7.74 -23.69
CA ILE A 54 -11.16 8.90 -23.33
C ILE A 54 -12.46 8.78 -24.14
N THR A 55 -13.40 7.98 -23.63
CA THR A 55 -14.76 7.96 -24.17
C THR A 55 -15.67 8.66 -23.16
N HIS A 56 -16.28 9.76 -23.54
CA HIS A 56 -17.20 10.55 -22.69
C HIS A 56 -16.59 11.09 -21.38
N GLY A 57 -15.29 11.41 -21.35
CA GLY A 57 -14.62 11.97 -20.17
C GLY A 57 -14.31 10.94 -19.07
N VAL A 58 -14.51 9.67 -19.32
CA VAL A 58 -14.19 8.57 -18.40
C VAL A 58 -12.86 7.93 -18.83
N ARG A 59 -11.92 7.83 -17.91
CA ARG A 59 -10.67 7.09 -18.12
C ARG A 59 -10.92 5.61 -17.82
N HIS A 60 -10.86 4.77 -18.85
CA HIS A 60 -10.83 3.33 -18.67
C HIS A 60 -9.36 2.89 -18.57
N LEU A 61 -8.91 2.61 -17.36
CA LEU A 61 -7.63 1.99 -17.11
C LEU A 61 -7.84 0.47 -17.14
N THR A 62 -7.51 -0.17 -18.24
CA THR A 62 -7.43 -1.64 -18.29
C THR A 62 -6.01 -2.02 -17.87
N SER A 63 -5.79 -2.23 -16.59
CA SER A 63 -4.61 -2.95 -16.12
C SER A 63 -4.87 -4.45 -16.22
N GLY A 64 -3.82 -5.24 -16.52
CA GLY A 64 -3.89 -6.68 -16.40
C GLY A 64 -4.22 -7.09 -14.96
N SER A 65 -4.79 -8.28 -14.77
CA SER A 65 -4.97 -8.87 -13.46
C SER A 65 -3.59 -9.21 -12.88
N ASN A 66 -3.29 -8.74 -11.68
CA ASN A 66 -2.03 -8.98 -10.96
C ASN A 66 -2.30 -9.75 -9.65
N PRO A 67 -2.67 -11.04 -9.74
CA PRO A 67 -3.16 -11.80 -8.59
C PRO A 67 -2.09 -12.07 -7.53
N TRP A 68 -0.83 -12.18 -7.92
CA TRP A 68 0.27 -12.51 -7.01
C TRP A 68 0.73 -11.33 -6.16
N SER A 69 0.69 -10.12 -6.70
CA SER A 69 1.08 -8.91 -5.98
C SER A 69 -0.11 -8.15 -5.39
N HIS A 70 -1.23 -8.02 -6.14
CA HIS A 70 -2.37 -7.18 -5.79
C HIS A 70 -3.69 -7.95 -5.56
N GLY A 71 -3.68 -9.29 -5.65
CA GLY A 71 -4.84 -10.10 -5.26
C GLY A 71 -5.09 -10.03 -3.76
N LEU A 72 -6.37 -10.02 -3.32
CA LEU A 72 -6.72 -9.99 -1.89
C LEU A 72 -6.07 -11.14 -1.12
N PHE A 73 -6.22 -12.36 -1.63
CA PHE A 73 -5.67 -13.55 -0.98
C PHE A 73 -4.15 -13.43 -0.81
N MET A 74 -3.43 -13.06 -1.87
CA MET A 74 -1.97 -12.93 -1.80
C MET A 74 -1.54 -11.73 -0.97
N SER A 75 -2.27 -10.62 -0.96
CA SER A 75 -1.99 -9.49 -0.07
C SER A 75 -2.11 -9.88 1.41
N LEU A 76 -3.06 -10.75 1.76
CA LEU A 76 -3.15 -11.34 3.11
C LEU A 76 -1.95 -12.25 3.41
N VAL A 77 -1.57 -13.11 2.45
CA VAL A 77 -0.38 -13.99 2.59
C VAL A 77 0.88 -13.16 2.81
N TRP A 78 1.11 -12.11 1.99
CA TRP A 78 2.28 -11.24 2.13
C TRP A 78 2.26 -10.45 3.45
N SER A 79 1.09 -10.03 3.92
CA SER A 79 0.93 -9.35 5.21
C SER A 79 1.32 -10.25 6.37
N VAL A 80 0.86 -11.51 6.35
CA VAL A 80 1.22 -12.51 7.38
C VAL A 80 2.69 -12.86 7.30
N ALA A 81 3.24 -13.06 6.10
CA ALA A 81 4.66 -13.32 5.89
C ALA A 81 5.54 -12.18 6.40
N ALA A 82 5.19 -10.92 6.07
CA ALA A 82 5.88 -9.74 6.56
C ALA A 82 5.82 -9.63 8.10
N ALA A 83 4.66 -9.90 8.70
CA ALA A 83 4.52 -9.93 10.15
C ALA A 83 5.38 -11.03 10.79
N ALA A 84 5.41 -12.23 10.20
CA ALA A 84 6.24 -13.33 10.69
C ALA A 84 7.73 -12.99 10.62
N VAL A 85 8.20 -12.49 9.47
CA VAL A 85 9.58 -12.04 9.29
C VAL A 85 9.92 -10.92 10.29
N ALA A 86 9.06 -9.90 10.41
CA ALA A 86 9.26 -8.83 11.38
C ALA A 86 9.32 -9.35 12.82
N PHE A 87 8.53 -10.36 13.17
CA PHE A 87 8.59 -10.98 14.51
C PHE A 87 9.92 -11.67 14.76
N LEU A 88 10.50 -12.33 13.77
CA LEU A 88 11.82 -12.96 13.91
C LEU A 88 12.94 -11.93 14.22
N PHE A 89 12.87 -10.74 13.60
CA PHE A 89 13.86 -9.68 13.78
C PHE A 89 13.63 -8.84 15.04
N PHE A 90 12.40 -8.36 15.24
CA PHE A 90 12.09 -7.41 16.33
C PHE A 90 11.67 -8.08 17.63
N ARG A 91 11.29 -9.37 17.59
CA ARG A 91 10.82 -10.16 18.75
C ARG A 91 9.64 -9.52 19.51
N GLN A 92 8.89 -8.62 18.88
CA GLN A 92 7.78 -7.90 19.45
C GLN A 92 6.52 -8.09 18.60
N ARG A 93 5.49 -8.73 19.19
CA ARG A 93 4.22 -9.04 18.49
C ARG A 93 3.53 -7.78 17.97
N ARG A 94 3.56 -6.69 18.74
CA ARG A 94 2.92 -5.41 18.34
C ARG A 94 3.56 -4.84 17.08
N THR A 95 4.88 -4.75 17.03
CA THR A 95 5.61 -4.25 15.86
C THR A 95 5.42 -5.14 14.64
N ALA A 96 5.48 -6.46 14.85
CA ALA A 96 5.27 -7.43 13.79
C ALA A 96 3.86 -7.32 13.19
N GLY A 97 2.83 -7.32 14.04
CA GLY A 97 1.44 -7.15 13.58
C GLY A 97 1.21 -5.82 12.86
N LEU A 98 1.84 -4.74 13.35
CA LEU A 98 1.74 -3.43 12.70
C LEU A 98 2.39 -3.42 11.31
N ILE A 99 3.55 -4.07 11.13
CA ILE A 99 4.20 -4.19 9.83
C ILE A 99 3.30 -4.98 8.86
N GLY A 100 2.68 -6.08 9.31
CA GLY A 100 1.70 -6.80 8.49
C GLY A 100 0.50 -5.94 8.10
N LEU A 101 -0.05 -5.14 9.02
CA LEU A 101 -1.13 -4.20 8.74
C LEU A 101 -0.71 -3.11 7.74
N VAL A 102 0.52 -2.62 7.82
CA VAL A 102 1.07 -1.66 6.87
C VAL A 102 1.16 -2.28 5.47
N VAL A 103 1.61 -3.53 5.34
CA VAL A 103 1.58 -4.24 4.05
C VAL A 103 0.15 -4.37 3.52
N PHE A 104 -0.80 -4.79 4.36
CA PHE A 104 -2.20 -4.93 3.93
C PHE A 104 -2.87 -3.61 3.56
N SER A 105 -2.46 -2.50 4.18
CA SER A 105 -3.01 -1.17 3.88
C SER A 105 -2.84 -0.77 2.41
N HIS A 106 -1.82 -1.28 1.72
CA HIS A 106 -1.63 -1.08 0.29
C HIS A 106 -2.85 -1.56 -0.49
N TRP A 107 -3.22 -2.84 -0.32
CA TRP A 107 -4.39 -3.42 -0.97
C TRP A 107 -5.68 -2.68 -0.60
N ALA A 108 -5.85 -2.32 0.68
CA ALA A 108 -7.04 -1.62 1.14
C ALA A 108 -7.21 -0.24 0.47
N LEU A 109 -6.12 0.48 0.24
CA LEU A 109 -6.14 1.76 -0.45
C LEU A 109 -6.37 1.58 -1.96
N ASP A 110 -5.79 0.55 -2.57
CA ASP A 110 -6.02 0.21 -3.96
C ASP A 110 -7.46 -0.21 -4.23
N PHE A 111 -8.11 -0.88 -3.28
CA PHE A 111 -9.51 -1.23 -3.35
C PHE A 111 -10.42 0.00 -3.54
N LEU A 112 -10.08 1.15 -2.97
CA LEU A 112 -10.81 2.40 -3.19
C LEU A 112 -10.61 2.92 -4.62
N MET A 113 -9.39 2.84 -5.11
CA MET A 113 -8.99 3.43 -6.39
C MET A 113 -9.42 2.59 -7.59
N HIS A 114 -9.04 1.31 -7.58
CA HIS A 114 -9.18 0.39 -8.71
C HIS A 114 -10.48 -0.41 -8.65
N SER A 115 -10.95 -0.89 -9.80
CA SER A 115 -12.15 -1.77 -9.90
C SER A 115 -11.80 -3.19 -10.37
N ASN A 116 -10.51 -3.49 -10.50
CA ASN A 116 -10.03 -4.70 -11.16
C ASN A 116 -9.04 -5.50 -10.31
N LEU A 117 -9.16 -5.42 -8.99
CA LEU A 117 -8.34 -6.22 -8.08
C LEU A 117 -8.88 -7.65 -7.99
N PRO A 118 -8.08 -8.68 -8.28
CA PRO A 118 -8.54 -10.06 -8.18
C PRO A 118 -8.68 -10.49 -6.72
N LEU A 119 -9.72 -11.29 -6.42
CA LEU A 119 -9.87 -11.87 -5.08
C LEU A 119 -8.83 -12.97 -4.83
N PHE A 120 -8.60 -13.83 -5.84
CA PHE A 120 -7.68 -14.97 -5.77
C PHE A 120 -6.67 -14.93 -6.91
N PHE A 121 -6.66 -15.93 -7.77
CA PHE A 121 -5.78 -16.06 -8.94
C PHE A 121 -6.50 -15.68 -10.24
N GLU A 122 -5.94 -16.09 -11.37
CA GLU A 122 -6.53 -15.85 -12.70
C GLU A 122 -8.00 -16.37 -12.72
N ASP A 123 -8.84 -15.68 -13.47
CA ASP A 123 -10.29 -15.94 -13.59
C ASP A 123 -11.13 -15.76 -12.31
N SER A 124 -10.55 -15.20 -11.25
CA SER A 124 -11.33 -14.87 -10.05
C SER A 124 -12.17 -13.59 -10.22
N PRO A 125 -13.24 -13.43 -9.41
CA PRO A 125 -13.97 -12.18 -9.38
C PRO A 125 -13.04 -10.99 -9.11
N LEU A 126 -13.28 -9.89 -9.84
CA LEU A 126 -12.58 -8.63 -9.66
C LEU A 126 -13.40 -7.73 -8.72
N VAL A 127 -12.72 -7.03 -7.83
CA VAL A 127 -13.33 -6.16 -6.83
C VAL A 127 -12.64 -4.81 -6.78
N GLY A 128 -13.29 -3.87 -6.11
CA GLY A 128 -12.82 -2.51 -5.86
C GLY A 128 -13.84 -1.46 -6.28
N LEU A 129 -13.73 -0.26 -5.74
CA LEU A 129 -14.70 0.81 -5.95
C LEU A 129 -14.50 1.55 -7.28
N GLY A 130 -13.31 1.49 -7.88
CA GLY A 130 -13.00 2.10 -9.16
C GLY A 130 -13.17 3.62 -9.19
N LEU A 131 -12.87 4.30 -8.08
CA LEU A 131 -13.04 5.75 -7.99
C LEU A 131 -12.24 6.51 -9.04
N GLU A 132 -11.12 5.94 -9.51
CA GLU A 132 -10.31 6.52 -10.59
C GLU A 132 -11.05 6.63 -11.93
N ASN A 133 -12.09 5.83 -12.14
CA ASN A 133 -12.84 5.76 -13.40
C ASN A 133 -13.79 6.95 -13.61
N SER A 134 -13.95 7.81 -12.60
CA SER A 134 -14.77 9.03 -12.70
C SER A 134 -13.93 10.28 -12.37
N GLY A 135 -14.24 11.40 -13.02
CA GLY A 135 -13.55 12.67 -12.76
C GLY A 135 -13.64 13.11 -11.29
N PRO A 136 -14.82 13.15 -10.66
CA PRO A 136 -14.96 13.45 -9.24
C PRO A 136 -14.23 12.45 -8.33
N GLY A 137 -14.31 11.17 -8.63
CA GLY A 137 -13.62 10.12 -7.87
C GLY A 137 -12.10 10.25 -7.96
N PHE A 138 -11.56 10.54 -9.13
CA PHE A 138 -10.13 10.80 -9.31
C PHE A 138 -9.66 12.00 -8.48
N ILE A 139 -10.43 13.11 -8.49
CA ILE A 139 -10.12 14.29 -7.66
C ILE A 139 -10.17 13.91 -6.18
N PHE A 140 -11.22 13.20 -5.75
CA PHE A 140 -11.34 12.73 -4.37
C PHE A 140 -10.12 11.91 -3.95
N MET A 141 -9.71 10.93 -4.76
CA MET A 141 -8.56 10.08 -4.46
C MET A 141 -7.24 10.88 -4.42
N THR A 142 -7.07 11.86 -5.31
CA THR A 142 -5.88 12.75 -5.28
C THR A 142 -5.83 13.57 -4.00
N VAL A 143 -6.96 14.13 -3.58
CA VAL A 143 -7.05 14.88 -2.32
C VAL A 143 -6.79 13.95 -1.12
N LEU A 144 -7.35 12.76 -1.13
CA LEU A 144 -7.15 11.76 -0.09
C LEU A 144 -5.65 11.38 0.03
N ASP A 145 -4.95 11.16 -1.08
CA ASP A 145 -3.51 10.90 -1.11
C ASP A 145 -2.72 12.02 -0.43
N LEU A 146 -3.01 13.27 -0.79
CA LEU A 146 -2.34 14.43 -0.20
C LEU A 146 -2.62 14.55 1.31
N VAL A 147 -3.86 14.31 1.74
CA VAL A 147 -4.24 14.33 3.16
C VAL A 147 -3.57 13.21 3.93
N LEU A 148 -3.56 11.99 3.40
CA LEU A 148 -2.92 10.86 4.04
C LEU A 148 -1.42 11.05 4.18
N ILE A 149 -0.72 11.49 3.13
CA ILE A 149 0.73 11.72 3.19
C ILE A 149 1.09 12.86 4.13
N ALA A 150 0.31 13.97 4.12
CA ALA A 150 0.51 15.08 5.04
C ALA A 150 0.27 14.65 6.50
N GLY A 151 -0.79 13.89 6.78
CA GLY A 151 -1.10 13.34 8.11
C GLY A 151 -0.04 12.35 8.59
N GLY A 152 0.40 11.44 7.73
CA GLY A 152 1.49 10.50 8.01
C GLY A 152 2.80 11.22 8.33
N MET A 153 3.15 12.22 7.53
CA MET A 153 4.34 13.04 7.75
C MET A 153 4.25 13.85 9.07
N ALA A 154 3.10 14.47 9.34
CA ALA A 154 2.89 15.21 10.58
C ALA A 154 3.03 14.29 11.80
N SER A 155 2.41 13.09 11.75
CA SER A 155 2.52 12.06 12.79
C SER A 155 3.98 11.67 13.05
N TYR A 156 4.72 11.40 11.99
CA TYR A 156 6.15 11.10 12.05
C TYR A 156 6.96 12.22 12.69
N LEU A 157 6.80 13.48 12.22
CA LEU A 157 7.57 14.62 12.70
C LEU A 157 7.30 14.94 14.17
N VAL A 158 6.03 14.86 14.61
CA VAL A 158 5.65 15.05 16.01
C VAL A 158 6.30 13.99 16.89
N SER A 159 6.28 12.71 16.45
CA SER A 159 6.92 11.63 17.21
C SER A 159 8.43 11.79 17.31
N ARG A 160 9.08 12.22 16.22
CA ARG A 160 10.53 12.48 16.19
C ARG A 160 10.91 13.56 17.18
N LYS A 161 10.18 14.68 17.23
CA LYS A 161 10.43 15.77 18.20
C LYS A 161 10.35 15.26 19.65
N ARG A 162 9.31 14.46 19.97
CA ARG A 162 9.14 13.88 21.31
C ARG A 162 10.29 12.94 21.72
N MET A 163 10.82 12.17 20.77
CA MET A 163 11.97 11.27 21.02
C MET A 163 13.26 12.06 21.30
N VAL A 164 13.52 13.14 20.54
CA VAL A 164 14.70 14.00 20.75
C VAL A 164 14.65 14.68 22.11
N VAL A 165 13.51 15.26 22.49
CA VAL A 165 13.35 15.93 23.81
C VAL A 165 13.54 14.94 24.95
N LYS A 166 13.06 13.70 24.85
CA LYS A 166 13.28 12.66 25.88
C LYS A 166 14.75 12.19 25.98
N ALA A 167 15.52 12.28 24.93
CA ALA A 167 16.92 11.89 24.93
C ALA A 167 17.85 12.99 25.48
N SER A 168 17.35 14.24 25.56
CA SER A 168 18.11 15.42 26.08
C SER A 168 17.75 15.77 27.53
N ALA A 169 16.80 15.08 28.14
CA ALA A 169 16.39 15.23 29.55
C ALA A 169 16.94 14.11 30.42
#